data_f6df3cd0913ce909c3941b25c18c7529
#
_entry.id   f6df3cd0913ce909c3941b25c18c7529
#
_cell.length_a   1.000
_cell.length_b   1.000
_cell.length_c   1.000
_cell.angle_alpha   90.00
_cell.angle_beta   90.00
_cell.angle_gamma   90.00
#
_symmetry.space_group_name_H-M   'P 1'
#
loop_
_entity.id
_entity.type
_entity.pdbx_description
1 polymer ?
#
loop_
_entity_poly.entity_id
_entity_poly.type
_entity_poly.pdbx_seq_one_letter_code
_entity_poly.pdbx_strand_id
1 'polypeptide(L)'
;RLFEPFSRANDSRTTKVEGTGLGMAIVKSVVSLMSGTIDVESKEGEGTTFTVMVHMKLRDAEQEDLSDLEGIPVLVVDDDEVACEGACILLDDIGMKSEFRLSGPAGIEAVKSRLDNDPFRVVILDWRMPGMSGLEAAKHIREATNEAVPIIILSAYDWSMIEQEARQVGVDAFISKPLFRSRWVQVMKELL
;
A
#
# COMPACT_ATOMS: atom_id res chain seq x y z
N ARG A 1 14.65 12.89 -29.37
CA ARG A 1 15.03 13.91 -28.36
C ARG A 1 14.32 13.76 -27.02
N LEU A 2 13.16 13.06 -26.93
CA LEU A 2 12.38 12.90 -25.70
C LEU A 2 13.19 12.30 -24.54
N PHE A 3 14.14 11.43 -24.84
CA PHE A 3 14.98 10.75 -23.85
C PHE A 3 16.36 11.40 -23.62
N GLU A 4 16.63 12.56 -24.25
CA GLU A 4 17.86 13.31 -24.02
C GLU A 4 17.75 14.11 -22.70
N PRO A 5 18.78 14.11 -21.83
CA PRO A 5 18.79 14.92 -20.61
C PRO A 5 18.56 16.40 -20.93
N PHE A 6 17.78 17.07 -20.07
CA PHE A 6 17.43 18.49 -20.19
C PHE A 6 16.62 18.84 -21.44
N SER A 7 16.12 17.85 -22.20
CA SER A 7 15.28 18.08 -23.37
C SER A 7 13.88 18.50 -22.93
N ARG A 8 13.38 19.62 -23.47
CA ARG A 8 12.03 20.14 -23.26
C ARG A 8 11.41 20.52 -24.58
N ALA A 9 10.12 20.28 -24.75
CA ALA A 9 9.38 20.82 -25.88
C ALA A 9 9.23 22.34 -25.66
N ASN A 10 9.90 23.13 -26.52
CA ASN A 10 9.72 24.57 -26.57
C ASN A 10 8.48 24.89 -27.42
N ASP A 11 7.31 24.82 -26.83
CA ASP A 11 6.09 25.34 -27.43
C ASP A 11 5.68 26.62 -26.69
N SER A 12 5.53 27.72 -27.43
CA SER A 12 5.12 29.02 -26.90
C SER A 12 3.72 29.02 -26.22
N ARG A 13 2.98 27.93 -26.35
CA ARG A 13 1.65 27.71 -25.76
C ARG A 13 1.67 27.04 -24.39
N THR A 14 2.81 26.52 -23.92
CA THR A 14 2.92 25.77 -22.67
C THR A 14 3.78 26.49 -21.60
N THR A 15 3.63 27.79 -21.47
CA THR A 15 4.52 28.69 -20.73
C THR A 15 4.56 28.53 -19.21
N LYS A 16 4.11 27.46 -18.56
CA LYS A 16 4.19 27.33 -17.08
C LYS A 16 4.32 25.90 -16.52
N VAL A 17 4.77 24.92 -17.30
CA VAL A 17 5.06 23.61 -16.68
C VAL A 17 6.51 23.63 -16.20
N GLU A 18 6.73 23.75 -14.89
CA GLU A 18 8.04 23.57 -14.27
C GLU A 18 8.47 22.11 -14.38
N GLY A 19 9.70 21.87 -14.78
CA GLY A 19 10.28 20.54 -14.86
C GLY A 19 11.73 20.58 -15.32
N THR A 20 12.57 19.70 -14.77
CA THR A 20 14.02 19.66 -15.06
C THR A 20 14.36 19.07 -16.42
N GLY A 21 13.41 18.40 -17.10
CA GLY A 21 13.67 17.66 -18.34
C GLY A 21 14.54 16.40 -18.17
N LEU A 22 14.70 15.92 -16.92
CA LEU A 22 15.51 14.75 -16.59
C LEU A 22 14.70 13.45 -16.51
N GLY A 23 13.40 13.51 -16.23
CA GLY A 23 12.59 12.32 -15.94
C GLY A 23 12.66 11.23 -17.00
N MET A 24 12.47 11.58 -18.27
CA MET A 24 12.50 10.59 -19.36
C MET A 24 13.89 10.03 -19.64
N ALA A 25 14.94 10.81 -19.41
CA ALA A 25 16.32 10.34 -19.51
C ALA A 25 16.65 9.32 -18.39
N ILE A 26 16.16 9.57 -17.17
CA ILE A 26 16.30 8.65 -16.03
C ILE A 26 15.56 7.35 -16.33
N VAL A 27 14.29 7.42 -16.76
CA VAL A 27 13.51 6.22 -17.13
C VAL A 27 14.24 5.39 -18.17
N LYS A 28 14.74 6.00 -19.25
CA LYS A 28 15.51 5.29 -20.28
C LYS A 28 16.76 4.62 -19.70
N SER A 29 17.48 5.32 -18.83
CA SER A 29 18.69 4.76 -18.19
C SER A 29 18.35 3.55 -17.31
N VAL A 30 17.28 3.62 -16.50
CA VAL A 30 16.82 2.50 -15.67
C VAL A 30 16.41 1.30 -16.52
N VAL A 31 15.59 1.52 -17.56
CA VAL A 31 15.18 0.45 -18.49
C VAL A 31 16.39 -0.19 -19.17
N SER A 32 17.37 0.61 -19.59
CA SER A 32 18.62 0.10 -20.19
C SER A 32 19.44 -0.72 -19.21
N LEU A 33 19.54 -0.31 -17.94
CA LEU A 33 20.21 -1.09 -16.88
C LEU A 33 19.53 -2.44 -16.62
N MET A 34 18.21 -2.53 -16.85
CA MET A 34 17.44 -3.76 -16.80
C MET A 34 17.52 -4.58 -18.12
N SER A 35 18.41 -4.21 -19.03
CA SER A 35 18.54 -4.83 -20.37
C SER A 35 17.22 -4.79 -21.17
N GLY A 36 16.42 -3.76 -20.94
CA GLY A 36 15.11 -3.55 -21.57
C GLY A 36 15.12 -2.53 -22.69
N THR A 37 13.96 -2.31 -23.29
CA THR A 37 13.69 -1.29 -24.30
C THR A 37 12.50 -0.44 -23.89
N ILE A 38 12.49 0.83 -24.34
CA ILE A 38 11.38 1.76 -24.16
C ILE A 38 11.07 2.41 -25.52
N ASP A 39 9.83 2.32 -25.93
CA ASP A 39 9.29 2.94 -27.13
C ASP A 39 8.17 3.92 -26.78
N VAL A 40 7.94 4.91 -27.66
CA VAL A 40 6.88 5.91 -27.48
C VAL A 40 6.15 6.18 -28.77
N GLU A 41 4.84 6.13 -28.70
CA GLU A 41 3.94 6.57 -29.77
C GLU A 41 3.08 7.71 -29.25
N SER A 42 3.04 8.82 -30.00
CA SER A 42 2.28 10.00 -29.57
C SER A 42 1.66 10.70 -30.76
N LYS A 43 0.40 11.09 -30.61
CA LYS A 43 -0.32 11.87 -31.59
C LYS A 43 -1.07 13.02 -30.91
N GLU A 44 -0.88 14.23 -31.42
CA GLU A 44 -1.51 15.43 -30.85
C GLU A 44 -3.03 15.30 -30.86
N GLY A 45 -3.65 15.53 -29.67
CA GLY A 45 -5.09 15.38 -29.46
C GLY A 45 -5.59 13.93 -29.21
N GLU A 46 -4.76 12.90 -29.43
CA GLU A 46 -5.12 11.50 -29.20
C GLU A 46 -4.42 10.89 -27.98
N GLY A 47 -3.31 11.48 -27.52
CA GLY A 47 -2.57 11.03 -26.35
C GLY A 47 -1.20 10.44 -26.67
N THR A 48 -0.61 9.80 -25.63
CA THR A 48 0.74 9.21 -25.72
C THR A 48 0.73 7.83 -25.10
N THR A 49 1.32 6.86 -25.80
CA THR A 49 1.54 5.49 -25.31
C THR A 49 3.03 5.25 -25.13
N PHE A 50 3.43 4.81 -23.95
CA PHE A 50 4.79 4.32 -23.68
C PHE A 50 4.76 2.81 -23.57
N THR A 51 5.63 2.14 -24.33
CA THR A 51 5.81 0.68 -24.24
C THR A 51 7.18 0.39 -23.64
N VAL A 52 7.20 -0.28 -22.49
CA VAL A 52 8.43 -0.70 -21.82
C VAL A 52 8.51 -2.21 -21.81
N MET A 53 9.62 -2.76 -22.30
CA MET A 53 9.91 -4.21 -22.27
C MET A 53 11.16 -4.45 -21.44
N VAL A 54 11.07 -5.30 -20.42
CA VAL A 54 12.18 -5.71 -19.57
C VAL A 54 12.23 -7.21 -19.44
N HIS A 55 13.45 -7.77 -19.34
CA HIS A 55 13.65 -9.20 -19.09
C HIS A 55 13.87 -9.43 -17.61
N MET A 56 12.99 -10.24 -17.00
CA MET A 56 13.10 -10.61 -15.59
C MET A 56 13.39 -12.11 -15.49
N LYS A 57 14.26 -12.48 -14.55
CA LYS A 57 14.39 -13.90 -14.16
C LYS A 57 13.17 -14.27 -13.34
N LEU A 58 12.43 -15.25 -13.80
CA LEU A 58 11.42 -15.89 -12.96
C LEU A 58 12.17 -16.68 -11.88
N ARG A 59 11.83 -16.44 -10.63
CA ARG A 59 12.17 -17.35 -9.54
C ARG A 59 11.06 -18.38 -9.50
N ASP A 60 11.40 -19.67 -9.46
CA ASP A 60 10.43 -20.69 -9.09
C ASP A 60 9.90 -20.29 -7.72
N ALA A 61 8.64 -19.87 -7.67
CA ALA A 61 7.98 -19.62 -6.41
C ALA A 61 7.90 -21.00 -5.73
N GLU A 62 8.68 -21.23 -4.68
CA GLU A 62 8.27 -22.23 -3.70
C GLU A 62 6.81 -21.90 -3.40
N GLN A 63 5.92 -22.86 -3.58
CA GLN A 63 4.51 -22.67 -3.24
C GLN A 63 4.48 -22.34 -1.74
N GLU A 64 4.32 -21.08 -1.46
CA GLU A 64 4.20 -20.60 -0.08
C GLU A 64 2.93 -21.25 0.49
N ASP A 65 3.08 -22.07 1.53
CA ASP A 65 1.93 -22.62 2.23
C ASP A 65 1.22 -21.44 2.95
N LEU A 66 0.00 -21.15 2.51
CA LEU A 66 -0.85 -20.08 3.03
C LEU A 66 -2.10 -20.64 3.72
N SER A 67 -2.16 -21.95 3.94
CA SER A 67 -3.31 -22.61 4.55
C SER A 67 -3.67 -22.04 5.91
N ASP A 68 -2.68 -21.57 6.67
CA ASP A 68 -2.88 -20.95 7.98
C ASP A 68 -3.54 -19.56 7.89
N LEU A 69 -3.55 -18.94 6.71
CA LEU A 69 -4.16 -17.63 6.48
C LEU A 69 -5.57 -17.72 5.89
N GLU A 70 -5.98 -18.92 5.44
CA GLU A 70 -7.23 -19.11 4.73
C GLU A 70 -8.45 -18.79 5.61
N GLY A 71 -9.30 -17.90 5.12
CA GLY A 71 -10.56 -17.54 5.76
C GLY A 71 -10.44 -16.64 6.99
N ILE A 72 -9.23 -16.20 7.36
CA ILE A 72 -9.02 -15.32 8.53
C ILE A 72 -9.66 -13.94 8.27
N PRO A 73 -10.55 -13.46 9.16
CA PRO A 73 -11.20 -12.17 9.01
C PRO A 73 -10.26 -11.01 9.34
N VAL A 74 -10.12 -10.07 8.40
CA VAL A 74 -9.25 -8.88 8.48
C VAL A 74 -10.06 -7.61 8.25
N LEU A 75 -9.83 -6.60 9.06
CA LEU A 75 -10.37 -5.25 8.86
C LEU A 75 -9.28 -4.30 8.36
N VAL A 76 -9.55 -3.61 7.25
CA VAL A 76 -8.73 -2.50 6.73
C VAL A 76 -9.43 -1.19 7.03
N VAL A 77 -8.72 -0.19 7.52
CA VAL A 77 -9.26 1.16 7.77
C VAL A 77 -8.33 2.20 7.16
N ASP A 78 -8.80 2.90 6.16
CA ASP A 78 -8.09 3.96 5.43
C ASP A 78 -9.15 4.93 4.89
N ASP A 79 -8.90 6.22 4.83
CA ASP A 79 -9.85 7.20 4.29
C ASP A 79 -9.87 7.23 2.75
N ASP A 80 -8.90 6.60 2.10
CA ASP A 80 -8.84 6.40 0.66
C ASP A 80 -9.46 5.03 0.26
N GLU A 81 -10.63 5.08 -0.37
CA GLU A 81 -11.37 3.90 -0.82
C GLU A 81 -10.53 3.05 -1.80
N VAL A 82 -9.77 3.68 -2.70
CA VAL A 82 -8.92 2.97 -3.66
C VAL A 82 -7.78 2.23 -2.95
N ALA A 83 -7.21 2.84 -1.89
CA ALA A 83 -6.21 2.18 -1.06
C ALA A 83 -6.80 0.99 -0.29
N CYS A 84 -8.02 1.12 0.25
CA CYS A 84 -8.75 0.04 0.90
C CYS A 84 -9.00 -1.13 -0.06
N GLU A 85 -9.56 -0.86 -1.24
CA GLU A 85 -9.82 -1.89 -2.26
C GLU A 85 -8.54 -2.61 -2.66
N GLY A 86 -7.45 -1.85 -2.91
CA GLY A 86 -6.15 -2.43 -3.25
C GLY A 86 -5.58 -3.32 -2.16
N ALA A 87 -5.72 -2.94 -0.89
CA ALA A 87 -5.30 -3.76 0.25
C ALA A 87 -6.16 -5.03 0.36
N CYS A 88 -7.49 -4.91 0.22
CA CYS A 88 -8.41 -6.04 0.26
C CYS A 88 -8.11 -7.05 -0.86
N ILE A 89 -7.87 -6.61 -2.09
CA ILE A 89 -7.48 -7.50 -3.20
C ILE A 89 -6.23 -8.33 -2.85
N LEU A 90 -5.21 -7.69 -2.25
CA LEU A 90 -3.97 -8.39 -1.85
C LEU A 90 -4.21 -9.38 -0.71
N LEU A 91 -5.09 -9.06 0.24
CA LEU A 91 -5.43 -9.94 1.37
C LEU A 91 -6.26 -11.15 0.89
N ASP A 92 -7.23 -10.90 0.02
CA ASP A 92 -8.08 -11.96 -0.55
C ASP A 92 -7.24 -12.91 -1.45
N ASP A 93 -6.22 -12.38 -2.17
CA ASP A 93 -5.28 -13.19 -2.98
C ASP A 93 -4.42 -14.15 -2.14
N ILE A 94 -4.22 -13.87 -0.88
CA ILE A 94 -3.55 -14.77 0.07
C ILE A 94 -4.51 -15.62 0.91
N GLY A 95 -5.81 -15.62 0.56
CA GLY A 95 -6.84 -16.48 1.13
C GLY A 95 -7.56 -15.90 2.36
N MET A 96 -7.24 -14.69 2.80
CA MET A 96 -7.91 -14.06 3.95
C MET A 96 -9.29 -13.52 3.56
N LYS A 97 -10.12 -13.17 4.54
CA LYS A 97 -11.43 -12.53 4.33
C LYS A 97 -11.36 -11.07 4.77
N SER A 98 -11.20 -10.17 3.82
CA SER A 98 -11.02 -8.77 4.12
C SER A 98 -12.33 -7.98 4.07
N GLU A 99 -12.44 -6.98 4.93
CA GLU A 99 -13.45 -5.92 4.91
C GLU A 99 -12.77 -4.58 5.11
N PHE A 100 -13.37 -3.48 4.67
CA PHE A 100 -12.80 -2.18 4.94
C PHE A 100 -13.79 -1.16 5.51
N ARG A 101 -13.26 -0.11 6.14
CA ARG A 101 -13.98 1.09 6.59
C ARG A 101 -13.18 2.33 6.25
N LEU A 102 -13.87 3.42 5.95
CA LEU A 102 -13.28 4.66 5.46
C LEU A 102 -13.00 5.69 6.57
N SER A 103 -13.00 5.28 7.83
CA SER A 103 -12.65 6.16 8.95
C SER A 103 -12.35 5.39 10.23
N GLY A 104 -11.53 5.99 11.11
CA GLY A 104 -11.23 5.44 12.42
C GLY A 104 -12.48 5.09 13.25
N PRO A 105 -13.45 6.00 13.43
CA PRO A 105 -14.69 5.70 14.15
C PRO A 105 -15.48 4.52 13.56
N ALA A 106 -15.58 4.43 12.23
CA ALA A 106 -16.27 3.31 11.58
C ALA A 106 -15.52 1.98 11.76
N GLY A 107 -14.18 2.02 11.77
CA GLY A 107 -13.35 0.86 12.06
C GLY A 107 -13.55 0.36 13.51
N ILE A 108 -13.54 1.26 14.48
CA ILE A 108 -13.77 0.93 15.90
C ILE A 108 -15.15 0.30 16.09
N GLU A 109 -16.18 0.86 15.46
CA GLU A 109 -17.54 0.31 15.54
C GLU A 109 -17.63 -1.07 14.89
N ALA A 110 -16.99 -1.28 13.76
CA ALA A 110 -16.92 -2.59 13.10
C ALA A 110 -16.26 -3.64 14.00
N VAL A 111 -15.16 -3.31 14.67
CA VAL A 111 -14.53 -4.21 15.65
C VAL A 111 -15.46 -4.53 16.77
N LYS A 112 -16.07 -3.52 17.42
CA LYS A 112 -16.98 -3.71 18.56
C LYS A 112 -18.19 -4.57 18.22
N SER A 113 -18.77 -4.38 17.03
CA SER A 113 -19.96 -5.12 16.61
C SER A 113 -19.74 -6.62 16.38
N ARG A 114 -18.48 -7.04 16.22
CA ARG A 114 -18.09 -8.42 15.94
C ARG A 114 -17.39 -9.14 17.09
N LEU A 115 -17.15 -8.48 18.22
CA LEU A 115 -16.40 -9.05 19.34
C LEU A 115 -16.91 -10.43 19.81
N ASP A 116 -18.24 -10.59 19.88
CA ASP A 116 -18.88 -11.80 20.39
C ASP A 116 -19.20 -12.83 19.28
N ASN A 117 -19.08 -12.42 18.01
CA ASN A 117 -19.46 -13.26 16.87
C ASN A 117 -18.54 -13.02 15.69
N ASP A 118 -17.67 -13.95 15.39
CA ASP A 118 -16.70 -13.92 14.30
C ASP A 118 -15.80 -12.66 14.32
N PRO A 119 -14.99 -12.45 15.40
CA PRO A 119 -14.18 -11.26 15.56
C PRO A 119 -13.08 -11.17 14.51
N PHE A 120 -12.69 -9.95 14.16
CA PHE A 120 -11.50 -9.74 13.33
C PHE A 120 -10.27 -10.30 14.03
N ARG A 121 -9.45 -10.98 13.26
CA ARG A 121 -8.19 -11.57 13.74
C ARG A 121 -6.99 -10.68 13.48
N VAL A 122 -7.14 -9.68 12.61
CA VAL A 122 -6.16 -8.62 12.34
C VAL A 122 -6.91 -7.34 12.02
N VAL A 123 -6.39 -6.21 12.50
CA VAL A 123 -6.85 -4.88 12.13
C VAL A 123 -5.69 -4.09 11.52
N ILE A 124 -5.92 -3.51 10.37
CA ILE A 124 -4.95 -2.74 9.60
C ILE A 124 -5.46 -1.31 9.52
N LEU A 125 -4.66 -0.36 9.97
CA LEU A 125 -5.05 1.04 10.07
C LEU A 125 -4.08 1.91 9.26
N ASP A 126 -4.59 2.79 8.41
CA ASP A 126 -3.76 3.87 7.88
C ASP A 126 -3.35 4.81 9.00
N TRP A 127 -2.10 5.26 8.96
CA TRP A 127 -1.59 6.15 10.00
C TRP A 127 -2.30 7.49 10.02
N ARG A 128 -2.58 8.08 8.84
CA ARG A 128 -3.09 9.45 8.71
C ARG A 128 -4.47 9.48 8.09
N MET A 129 -5.48 9.50 8.93
CA MET A 129 -6.87 9.68 8.50
C MET A 129 -7.43 11.00 9.03
N PRO A 130 -8.32 11.68 8.31
CA PRO A 130 -9.02 12.87 8.78
C PRO A 130 -9.81 12.62 10.07
N GLY A 131 -9.72 13.54 11.01
CA GLY A 131 -10.50 13.52 12.25
C GLY A 131 -10.02 12.56 13.34
N MET A 132 -9.42 11.42 12.98
CA MET A 132 -8.86 10.44 13.91
C MET A 132 -7.68 9.72 13.26
N SER A 133 -6.51 9.78 13.83
CA SER A 133 -5.33 9.06 13.36
C SER A 133 -5.43 7.56 13.59
N GLY A 134 -4.64 6.77 12.85
CA GLY A 134 -4.55 5.33 13.07
C GLY A 134 -4.10 4.96 14.48
N LEU A 135 -3.23 5.75 15.10
CA LEU A 135 -2.80 5.50 16.48
C LEU A 135 -3.92 5.74 17.50
N GLU A 136 -4.72 6.79 17.32
CA GLU A 136 -5.90 7.03 18.15
C GLU A 136 -6.93 5.90 17.97
N ALA A 137 -7.17 5.47 16.73
CA ALA A 137 -8.04 4.33 16.45
C ALA A 137 -7.51 3.04 17.10
N ALA A 138 -6.21 2.76 16.99
CA ALA A 138 -5.55 1.63 17.62
C ALA A 138 -5.78 1.61 19.15
N LYS A 139 -5.62 2.74 19.83
CA LYS A 139 -5.86 2.86 21.26
C LYS A 139 -7.30 2.46 21.62
N HIS A 140 -8.28 3.00 20.91
CA HIS A 140 -9.69 2.65 21.19
C HIS A 140 -10.02 1.19 20.85
N ILE A 141 -9.39 0.60 19.85
CA ILE A 141 -9.55 -0.82 19.52
C ILE A 141 -8.94 -1.67 20.63
N ARG A 142 -7.76 -1.34 21.15
CA ARG A 142 -7.14 -2.01 22.29
C ARG A 142 -8.03 -1.99 23.54
N GLU A 143 -8.58 -0.82 23.87
CA GLU A 143 -9.51 -0.68 25.00
C GLU A 143 -10.77 -1.56 24.82
N ALA A 144 -11.23 -1.74 23.59
CA ALA A 144 -12.42 -2.55 23.29
C ALA A 144 -12.15 -4.06 23.24
N THR A 145 -10.94 -4.49 22.84
CA THR A 145 -10.60 -5.90 22.58
C THR A 145 -9.78 -6.55 23.70
N ASN A 146 -9.51 -5.85 24.80
CA ASN A 146 -8.60 -6.31 25.87
C ASN A 146 -7.25 -6.80 25.32
N GLU A 147 -6.70 -6.06 24.34
CA GLU A 147 -5.41 -6.33 23.69
C GLU A 147 -5.33 -7.62 22.84
N ALA A 148 -6.44 -8.26 22.54
CA ALA A 148 -6.45 -9.59 21.91
C ALA A 148 -6.23 -9.61 20.40
N VAL A 149 -6.47 -8.47 19.67
CA VAL A 149 -6.38 -8.46 18.20
C VAL A 149 -5.08 -7.81 17.71
N PRO A 150 -4.28 -8.44 16.85
CA PRO A 150 -3.13 -7.80 16.20
C PRO A 150 -3.50 -6.55 15.42
N ILE A 151 -2.75 -5.45 15.64
CA ILE A 151 -2.93 -4.17 14.95
C ILE A 151 -1.69 -3.84 14.13
N ILE A 152 -1.90 -3.55 12.85
CA ILE A 152 -0.87 -3.16 11.88
C ILE A 152 -1.11 -1.71 11.46
N ILE A 153 -0.08 -0.87 11.46
CA ILE A 153 -0.15 0.48 10.89
C ILE A 153 0.42 0.49 9.48
N LEU A 154 -0.34 1.02 8.53
CA LEU A 154 0.13 1.36 7.19
C LEU A 154 0.66 2.80 7.16
N SER A 155 1.84 3.02 6.56
CA SER A 155 2.41 4.35 6.43
C SER A 155 3.09 4.56 5.08
N ALA A 156 2.86 5.71 4.46
CA ALA A 156 3.62 6.18 3.30
C ALA A 156 4.95 6.85 3.70
N TYR A 157 5.18 7.06 4.99
CA TYR A 157 6.32 7.78 5.54
C TYR A 157 7.20 6.88 6.40
N ASP A 158 8.40 7.35 6.71
CA ASP A 158 9.25 6.72 7.71
C ASP A 158 8.57 6.80 9.09
N TRP A 159 8.21 5.63 9.61
CA TRP A 159 7.51 5.47 10.89
C TRP A 159 8.44 5.46 12.10
N SER A 160 9.77 5.57 11.88
CA SER A 160 10.77 5.62 12.97
C SER A 160 10.48 6.70 14.01
N MET A 161 9.89 7.81 13.57
CA MET A 161 9.50 8.94 14.45
C MET A 161 8.33 8.63 15.38
N ILE A 162 7.48 7.65 15.04
CA ILE A 162 6.27 7.30 15.79
C ILE A 162 6.31 5.89 16.37
N GLU A 163 7.35 5.14 16.07
CA GLU A 163 7.45 3.73 16.49
C GLU A 163 7.29 3.57 18.00
N GLN A 164 7.95 4.43 18.77
CA GLN A 164 7.90 4.36 20.22
C GLN A 164 6.49 4.64 20.76
N GLU A 165 5.81 5.65 20.23
CA GLU A 165 4.43 5.98 20.61
C GLU A 165 3.48 4.87 20.19
N ALA A 166 3.59 4.37 18.97
CA ALA A 166 2.75 3.31 18.45
C ALA A 166 2.89 2.00 19.25
N ARG A 167 4.10 1.64 19.64
CA ARG A 167 4.33 0.47 20.50
C ARG A 167 3.73 0.64 21.89
N GLN A 168 3.73 1.86 22.45
CA GLN A 168 3.07 2.15 23.74
C GLN A 168 1.55 2.01 23.64
N VAL A 169 0.97 2.27 22.49
CA VAL A 169 -0.46 2.10 22.22
C VAL A 169 -0.81 0.62 21.92
N GLY A 170 0.20 -0.23 21.71
CA GLY A 170 -0.01 -1.65 21.43
C GLY A 170 -0.12 -1.97 19.94
N VAL A 171 0.53 -1.21 19.06
CA VAL A 171 0.70 -1.57 17.64
C VAL A 171 1.72 -2.69 17.53
N ASP A 172 1.38 -3.78 16.83
CA ASP A 172 2.22 -4.97 16.72
C ASP A 172 3.18 -4.90 15.54
N ALA A 173 2.75 -4.32 14.42
CA ALA A 173 3.57 -4.25 13.21
C ALA A 173 3.33 -2.97 12.38
N PHE A 174 4.28 -2.71 11.48
CA PHE A 174 4.25 -1.61 10.53
C PHE A 174 4.50 -2.13 9.11
N ILE A 175 3.73 -1.61 8.16
CA ILE A 175 3.94 -1.89 6.73
C ILE A 175 4.03 -0.57 5.98
N SER A 176 5.09 -0.40 5.19
CA SER A 176 5.27 0.77 4.33
C SER A 176 4.44 0.63 3.05
N LYS A 177 3.76 1.70 2.65
CA LYS A 177 3.23 1.83 1.29
C LYS A 177 4.39 2.09 0.30
N PRO A 178 4.43 1.52 -0.92
CA PRO A 178 3.40 0.69 -1.53
C PRO A 178 3.35 -0.74 -0.97
N LEU A 179 2.15 -1.33 -1.04
CA LEU A 179 1.88 -2.65 -0.50
C LEU A 179 2.37 -3.75 -1.46
N PHE A 180 3.16 -4.69 -0.96
CA PHE A 180 3.64 -5.86 -1.71
C PHE A 180 3.14 -7.14 -1.06
N ARG A 181 2.66 -8.09 -1.88
CA ARG A 181 2.15 -9.39 -1.44
C ARG A 181 3.11 -10.11 -0.49
N SER A 182 4.39 -10.16 -0.85
CA SER A 182 5.42 -10.83 -0.03
C SER A 182 5.55 -10.24 1.38
N ARG A 183 5.40 -8.92 1.51
CA ARG A 183 5.45 -8.27 2.82
C ARG A 183 4.21 -8.57 3.65
N TRP A 184 3.03 -8.61 3.01
CA TRP A 184 1.79 -9.03 3.66
C TRP A 184 1.90 -10.43 4.24
N VAL A 185 2.28 -11.40 3.40
CA VAL A 185 2.44 -12.80 3.83
C VAL A 185 3.41 -12.92 4.99
N GLN A 186 4.57 -12.25 4.91
CA GLN A 186 5.54 -12.27 5.99
C GLN A 186 4.95 -11.77 7.30
N VAL A 187 4.34 -10.57 7.31
CA VAL A 187 3.80 -9.94 8.52
C VAL A 187 2.63 -10.76 9.08
N MET A 188 1.74 -11.27 8.23
CA MET A 188 0.62 -12.11 8.70
C MET A 188 1.10 -13.38 9.38
N LYS A 189 2.11 -14.07 8.81
CA LYS A 189 2.69 -15.28 9.42
C LYS A 189 3.47 -15.00 10.73
N GLU A 190 3.97 -13.77 10.92
CA GLU A 190 4.64 -13.38 12.15
C GLU A 190 3.65 -13.05 13.28
N LEU A 191 2.42 -12.64 12.94
CA LEU A 191 1.43 -12.16 13.90
C LEU A 191 0.35 -13.20 14.28
N LEU A 192 0.12 -14.18 13.42
CA LEU A 192 -0.92 -15.21 13.56
C LEU A 192 -0.33 -16.59 13.86
#